data_06bedde64242c8b9dd89f61d0d9af629
#
_entry.id   06bedde64242c8b9dd89f61d0d9af629
#
_cell.length_a   1.000
_cell.length_b   1.000
_cell.length_c   1.000
_cell.angle_alpha   90.00
_cell.angle_beta   90.00
_cell.angle_gamma   90.00
#
_symmetry.space_group_name_H-M   'P 1'
#
loop_
_entity.id
_entity.type
_entity.pdbx_description
1 polymer ?
#
loop_
_entity_poly.entity_id
_entity_poly.type
_entity_poly.pdbx_seq_one_letter_code
_entity_poly.pdbx_strand_id
1 'polypeptide(L)'
;MIRGARVRVPSGLPGWIFVPAALGGLFVVLPLFAMLASVDWSRFFQLVTSESSLAALELSLRTAALSTVLCVLLGVPMAAVLSRSSFRGLHVLRSLVLLPLVLPPVVGGIALLYTFGRKGLIGQHLEVAGIHIAFTTTAVVLAQTFVALPFLVVSLEGSLRTAGSRYEHAAATLGASPTTVFRRVTLPLVLPGLVSGAVLSFARALGEFGATLTFAGSLQGVTRTLPLEIYLQRETDADAAVALSLVLVVVAVLIVVGSRGWASRAAL
;
A
#
# COMPACT_ATOMS: atom_id res chain seq x y z
N MET A 1 -46.19 18.35 -36.69
CA MET A 1 -45.87 18.02 -35.28
C MET A 1 -45.33 16.58 -35.24
N ILE A 2 -44.00 16.42 -35.32
CA ILE A 2 -43.35 15.12 -35.26
C ILE A 2 -42.93 14.91 -33.79
N ARG A 3 -43.66 14.05 -33.07
CA ARG A 3 -43.29 13.60 -31.71
C ARG A 3 -42.00 12.78 -31.82
N GLY A 4 -40.91 13.36 -31.41
CA GLY A 4 -39.63 12.65 -31.27
C GLY A 4 -39.79 11.50 -30.29
N ALA A 5 -39.72 10.27 -30.78
CA ALA A 5 -39.62 9.07 -29.95
C ALA A 5 -38.28 9.17 -29.14
N ARG A 6 -38.40 9.41 -27.83
CA ARG A 6 -37.26 9.27 -26.91
C ARG A 6 -36.88 7.79 -26.87
N VAL A 7 -35.83 7.44 -27.58
CA VAL A 7 -35.18 6.12 -27.42
C VAL A 7 -34.67 6.05 -25.97
N ARG A 8 -35.40 5.28 -25.15
CA ARG A 8 -34.89 4.91 -23.82
C ARG A 8 -33.74 3.92 -24.06
N VAL A 9 -32.51 4.42 -23.94
CA VAL A 9 -31.36 3.52 -23.83
C VAL A 9 -31.50 2.77 -22.51
N PRO A 10 -31.52 1.43 -22.52
CA PRO A 10 -31.58 0.66 -21.28
C PRO A 10 -30.29 0.94 -20.50
N SER A 11 -30.37 1.62 -19.36
CA SER A 11 -29.22 1.96 -18.49
C SER A 11 -28.89 0.82 -17.52
N GLY A 12 -29.19 -0.43 -17.87
CA GLY A 12 -28.92 -1.61 -17.07
C GLY A 12 -27.79 -2.48 -17.64
N LEU A 13 -26.98 -3.05 -16.75
CA LEU A 13 -25.98 -4.05 -17.15
C LEU A 13 -26.70 -5.30 -17.71
N PRO A 14 -26.16 -5.96 -18.76
CA PRO A 14 -26.73 -7.22 -19.25
C PRO A 14 -26.74 -8.28 -18.15
N GLY A 15 -27.86 -9.04 -18.04
CA GLY A 15 -28.07 -10.01 -16.95
C GLY A 15 -26.98 -11.09 -16.84
N TRP A 16 -26.34 -11.45 -17.96
CA TRP A 16 -25.28 -12.45 -17.95
C TRP A 16 -24.02 -12.02 -17.17
N ILE A 17 -23.80 -10.70 -16.99
CA ILE A 17 -22.63 -10.16 -16.24
C ILE A 17 -22.71 -10.55 -14.75
N PHE A 18 -23.92 -10.72 -14.21
CA PHE A 18 -24.07 -11.07 -12.79
C PHE A 18 -23.56 -12.46 -12.45
N VAL A 19 -23.57 -13.41 -13.39
CA VAL A 19 -23.06 -14.76 -13.16
C VAL A 19 -21.55 -14.77 -12.91
N PRO A 20 -20.69 -14.28 -13.83
CA PRO A 20 -19.25 -14.21 -13.56
C PRO A 20 -18.92 -13.28 -12.39
N ALA A 21 -19.68 -12.21 -12.16
CA ALA A 21 -19.48 -11.33 -11.00
C ALA A 21 -19.76 -12.07 -9.68
N ALA A 22 -20.84 -12.86 -9.61
CA ALA A 22 -21.15 -13.68 -8.44
C ALA A 22 -20.11 -14.78 -8.20
N LEU A 23 -19.65 -15.45 -9.25
CA LEU A 23 -18.56 -16.43 -9.15
C LEU A 23 -17.25 -15.81 -8.66
N GLY A 24 -16.89 -14.61 -9.16
CA GLY A 24 -15.74 -13.87 -8.69
C GLY A 24 -15.87 -13.46 -7.21
N GLY A 25 -17.03 -12.97 -6.82
CA GLY A 25 -17.33 -12.66 -5.42
C GLY A 25 -17.23 -13.89 -4.50
N LEU A 26 -17.83 -15.01 -4.92
CA LEU A 26 -17.75 -16.28 -4.18
C LEU A 26 -16.31 -16.77 -4.05
N PHE A 27 -15.51 -16.70 -5.13
CA PHE A 27 -14.12 -17.09 -5.12
C PHE A 27 -13.28 -16.31 -4.09
N VAL A 28 -13.57 -15.03 -3.89
CA VAL A 28 -12.89 -14.20 -2.89
C VAL A 28 -13.40 -14.47 -1.46
N VAL A 29 -14.72 -14.63 -1.30
CA VAL A 29 -15.32 -14.78 0.04
C VAL A 29 -15.14 -16.18 0.61
N LEU A 30 -15.19 -17.21 -0.22
CA LEU A 30 -15.13 -18.61 0.24
C LEU A 30 -13.87 -18.97 1.03
N PRO A 31 -12.64 -18.60 0.60
CA PRO A 31 -11.43 -18.87 1.40
C PRO A 31 -11.43 -18.13 2.75
N LEU A 32 -11.93 -16.89 2.79
CA LEU A 32 -12.02 -16.12 4.03
C LEU A 32 -13.02 -16.74 5.01
N PHE A 33 -14.15 -17.23 4.49
CA PHE A 33 -15.15 -17.94 5.28
C PHE A 33 -14.60 -19.29 5.80
N ALA A 34 -13.90 -20.05 4.94
CA ALA A 34 -13.27 -21.30 5.35
C ALA A 34 -12.24 -21.08 6.46
N MET A 35 -11.41 -20.02 6.34
CA MET A 35 -10.47 -19.63 7.39
C MET A 35 -11.19 -19.29 8.70
N LEU A 36 -12.27 -18.51 8.65
CA LEU A 36 -13.08 -18.15 9.82
C LEU A 36 -13.71 -19.38 10.49
N ALA A 37 -14.18 -20.35 9.69
CA ALA A 37 -14.74 -21.60 10.17
C ALA A 37 -13.70 -22.55 10.79
N SER A 38 -12.42 -22.38 10.43
CA SER A 38 -11.30 -23.18 10.93
C SER A 38 -10.67 -22.63 12.22
N VAL A 39 -11.18 -21.50 12.76
CA VAL A 39 -10.65 -20.90 14.00
C VAL A 39 -11.02 -21.74 15.20
N ASP A 40 -10.04 -22.10 16.00
CA ASP A 40 -10.29 -22.60 17.36
C ASP A 40 -10.62 -21.44 18.31
N TRP A 41 -11.91 -21.16 18.46
CA TRP A 41 -12.41 -20.07 19.29
C TRP A 41 -12.12 -20.24 20.78
N SER A 42 -11.87 -21.48 21.24
CA SER A 42 -11.55 -21.75 22.64
C SER A 42 -10.16 -21.22 23.02
N ARG A 43 -9.21 -21.24 22.07
CA ARG A 43 -7.82 -20.80 22.24
C ARG A 43 -7.54 -19.43 21.62
N PHE A 44 -8.48 -18.88 20.84
CA PHE A 44 -8.27 -17.68 20.02
C PHE A 44 -7.67 -16.52 20.79
N PHE A 45 -8.27 -16.15 21.92
CA PHE A 45 -7.78 -15.01 22.72
C PHE A 45 -6.38 -15.27 23.28
N GLN A 46 -6.08 -16.47 23.74
CA GLN A 46 -4.77 -16.84 24.24
C GLN A 46 -3.70 -16.74 23.14
N LEU A 47 -4.01 -17.22 21.94
CA LEU A 47 -3.10 -17.21 20.80
C LEU A 47 -2.80 -15.79 20.30
N VAL A 48 -3.83 -14.95 20.18
CA VAL A 48 -3.70 -13.56 19.71
C VAL A 48 -3.03 -12.65 20.73
N THR A 49 -3.21 -12.91 22.03
CA THR A 49 -2.61 -12.10 23.11
C THR A 49 -1.27 -12.64 23.61
N SER A 50 -0.69 -13.64 22.95
CA SER A 50 0.66 -14.10 23.26
C SER A 50 1.68 -12.98 23.05
N GLU A 51 2.77 -13.01 23.80
CA GLU A 51 3.82 -11.96 23.71
C GLU A 51 4.36 -11.80 22.27
N SER A 52 4.62 -12.92 21.58
CA SER A 52 5.10 -12.89 20.20
C SER A 52 4.08 -12.30 19.24
N SER A 53 2.80 -12.64 19.41
CA SER A 53 1.70 -12.15 18.57
C SER A 53 1.49 -10.64 18.71
N LEU A 54 1.46 -10.15 19.96
CA LEU A 54 1.31 -8.71 20.23
C LEU A 54 2.52 -7.91 19.74
N ALA A 55 3.74 -8.39 19.99
CA ALA A 55 4.96 -7.75 19.49
C ALA A 55 4.98 -7.67 17.97
N ALA A 56 4.57 -8.74 17.26
CA ALA A 56 4.50 -8.78 15.82
C ALA A 56 3.42 -7.86 15.26
N LEU A 57 2.25 -7.78 15.90
CA LEU A 57 1.16 -6.88 15.52
C LEU A 57 1.56 -5.41 15.69
N GLU A 58 2.11 -5.04 16.85
CA GLU A 58 2.59 -3.68 17.13
C GLU A 58 3.66 -3.26 16.11
N LEU A 59 4.67 -4.11 15.90
CA LEU A 59 5.74 -3.85 14.94
C LEU A 59 5.18 -3.66 13.53
N SER A 60 4.24 -4.50 13.08
CA SER A 60 3.60 -4.39 11.77
C SER A 60 2.87 -3.07 11.59
N LEU A 61 2.04 -2.68 12.56
CA LEU A 61 1.29 -1.42 12.48
C LEU A 61 2.23 -0.22 12.48
N ARG A 62 3.22 -0.21 13.34
CA ARG A 62 4.21 0.86 13.45
C ARG A 62 5.05 1.00 12.18
N THR A 63 5.59 -0.09 11.66
CA THR A 63 6.44 -0.06 10.46
C THR A 63 5.62 0.27 9.21
N ALA A 64 4.40 -0.26 9.06
CA ALA A 64 3.51 0.08 7.95
C ALA A 64 3.10 1.56 7.98
N ALA A 65 2.85 2.14 9.16
CA ALA A 65 2.56 3.57 9.30
C ALA A 65 3.77 4.43 8.87
N LEU A 66 4.98 4.11 9.37
CA LEU A 66 6.20 4.82 8.99
C LEU A 66 6.50 4.67 7.49
N SER A 67 6.34 3.48 6.94
CA SER A 67 6.47 3.22 5.50
C SER A 67 5.47 4.05 4.69
N THR A 68 4.21 4.16 5.14
CA THR A 68 3.20 4.98 4.47
C THR A 68 3.57 6.46 4.49
N VAL A 69 4.10 6.97 5.59
CA VAL A 69 4.62 8.34 5.66
C VAL A 69 5.74 8.56 4.65
N LEU A 70 6.69 7.62 4.55
CA LEU A 70 7.75 7.68 3.53
C LEU A 70 7.19 7.61 2.11
N CYS A 71 6.20 6.75 1.86
CA CYS A 71 5.50 6.69 0.59
C CYS A 71 4.87 8.04 0.23
N VAL A 72 4.23 8.73 1.18
CA VAL A 72 3.65 10.05 0.95
C VAL A 72 4.74 11.09 0.66
N LEU A 73 5.81 11.13 1.47
CA LEU A 73 6.89 12.10 1.31
C LEU A 73 7.62 11.96 -0.03
N LEU A 74 7.85 10.73 -0.49
CA LEU A 74 8.56 10.45 -1.74
C LEU A 74 7.59 10.38 -2.93
N GLY A 75 6.42 9.77 -2.76
CA GLY A 75 5.47 9.48 -3.82
C GLY A 75 4.70 10.71 -4.29
N VAL A 76 4.39 11.67 -3.42
CA VAL A 76 3.72 12.91 -3.83
C VAL A 76 4.54 13.70 -4.85
N PRO A 77 5.81 14.04 -4.59
CA PRO A 77 6.63 14.71 -5.60
C PRO A 77 6.86 13.86 -6.86
N MET A 78 7.04 12.54 -6.71
CA MET A 78 7.19 11.63 -7.85
C MET A 78 5.94 11.63 -8.73
N ALA A 79 4.74 11.48 -8.17
CA ALA A 79 3.48 11.52 -8.91
C ALA A 79 3.25 12.88 -9.59
N ALA A 80 3.60 13.99 -8.92
CA ALA A 80 3.53 15.34 -9.51
C ALA A 80 4.46 15.46 -10.73
N VAL A 81 5.71 15.02 -10.63
CA VAL A 81 6.67 15.02 -11.75
C VAL A 81 6.17 14.13 -12.89
N LEU A 82 5.71 12.91 -12.61
CA LEU A 82 5.24 11.97 -13.63
C LEU A 82 3.96 12.46 -14.35
N SER A 83 3.13 13.26 -13.68
CA SER A 83 1.86 13.76 -14.25
C SER A 83 1.99 15.10 -14.96
N ARG A 84 2.92 15.98 -14.57
CA ARG A 84 3.03 17.37 -15.04
C ARG A 84 4.26 17.67 -15.88
N SER A 85 5.27 16.79 -15.87
CA SER A 85 6.50 17.02 -16.62
C SER A 85 6.47 16.35 -18.00
N SER A 86 7.24 16.91 -18.94
CA SER A 86 7.46 16.36 -20.27
C SER A 86 8.95 16.49 -20.61
N PHE A 87 9.75 15.47 -20.27
CA PHE A 87 11.17 15.41 -20.60
C PHE A 87 11.56 14.06 -21.20
N ARG A 88 12.68 14.02 -21.91
CA ARG A 88 13.24 12.77 -22.44
C ARG A 88 13.59 11.85 -21.26
N GLY A 89 13.10 10.60 -21.29
CA GLY A 89 13.33 9.62 -20.19
C GLY A 89 12.19 9.52 -19.17
N LEU A 90 11.13 10.37 -19.25
CA LEU A 90 9.98 10.28 -18.33
C LEU A 90 9.34 8.88 -18.34
N HIS A 91 9.26 8.24 -19.52
CA HIS A 91 8.73 6.87 -19.63
C HIS A 91 9.60 5.85 -18.91
N VAL A 92 10.93 6.00 -19.00
CA VAL A 92 11.89 5.14 -18.28
C VAL A 92 11.73 5.33 -16.77
N LEU A 93 11.69 6.59 -16.30
CA LEU A 93 11.46 6.89 -14.89
C LEU A 93 10.15 6.27 -14.39
N ARG A 94 9.05 6.41 -15.17
CA ARG A 94 7.77 5.77 -14.82
C ARG A 94 7.89 4.26 -14.71
N SER A 95 8.55 3.61 -15.67
CA SER A 95 8.76 2.16 -15.65
C SER A 95 9.58 1.73 -14.43
N LEU A 96 10.62 2.47 -14.08
CA LEU A 96 11.44 2.18 -12.89
C LEU A 96 10.66 2.34 -11.60
N VAL A 97 9.83 3.39 -11.48
CA VAL A 97 8.96 3.61 -10.30
C VAL A 97 7.94 2.49 -10.15
N LEU A 98 7.44 1.95 -11.26
CA LEU A 98 6.44 0.88 -11.25
C LEU A 98 7.07 -0.54 -11.19
N LEU A 99 8.39 -0.65 -11.35
CA LEU A 99 9.08 -1.92 -11.35
C LEU A 99 8.79 -2.80 -10.12
N PRO A 100 8.72 -2.25 -8.87
CA PRO A 100 8.41 -3.04 -7.68
C PRO A 100 7.03 -3.73 -7.71
N LEU A 101 6.08 -3.28 -8.54
CA LEU A 101 4.78 -3.95 -8.71
C LEU A 101 4.91 -5.30 -9.44
N VAL A 102 5.90 -5.44 -10.30
CA VAL A 102 6.09 -6.60 -11.16
C VAL A 102 7.13 -7.56 -10.56
N LEU A 103 8.10 -7.00 -9.83
CA LEU A 103 9.15 -7.81 -9.21
C LEU A 103 8.57 -8.72 -8.11
N PRO A 104 8.98 -10.00 -8.07
CA PRO A 104 8.73 -10.83 -6.89
C PRO A 104 9.30 -10.14 -5.64
N PRO A 105 8.55 -10.06 -4.52
CA PRO A 105 8.98 -9.33 -3.32
C PRO A 105 10.36 -9.77 -2.79
N VAL A 106 10.67 -11.07 -2.88
CA VAL A 106 11.98 -11.63 -2.50
C VAL A 106 13.12 -10.99 -3.31
N VAL A 107 12.92 -10.79 -4.62
CA VAL A 107 13.91 -10.16 -5.50
C VAL A 107 14.13 -8.69 -5.11
N GLY A 108 13.04 -7.99 -4.77
CA GLY A 108 13.12 -6.63 -4.23
C GLY A 108 13.93 -6.56 -2.93
N GLY A 109 13.73 -7.51 -2.02
CA GLY A 109 14.49 -7.60 -0.78
C GLY A 109 15.97 -7.90 -1.00
N ILE A 110 16.29 -8.77 -1.97
CA ILE A 110 17.69 -9.03 -2.38
C ILE A 110 18.32 -7.75 -2.96
N ALA A 111 17.61 -7.02 -3.83
CA ALA A 111 18.10 -5.76 -4.37
C ALA A 111 18.40 -4.72 -3.27
N LEU A 112 17.51 -4.61 -2.27
CA LEU A 112 17.72 -3.76 -1.10
C LEU A 112 18.94 -4.22 -0.26
N LEU A 113 19.11 -5.53 -0.10
CA LEU A 113 20.27 -6.09 0.61
C LEU A 113 21.58 -5.78 -0.10
N TYR A 114 21.63 -5.87 -1.44
CA TYR A 114 22.81 -5.47 -2.25
C TYR A 114 23.02 -3.95 -2.26
N THR A 115 22.01 -3.16 -1.95
CA THR A 115 22.13 -1.69 -1.85
C THR A 115 22.56 -1.27 -0.45
N PHE A 116 21.83 -1.70 0.59
CA PHE A 116 21.94 -1.20 1.97
C PHE A 116 22.52 -2.22 2.96
N GLY A 117 22.83 -3.44 2.53
CA GLY A 117 23.52 -4.44 3.37
C GLY A 117 24.95 -4.02 3.67
N ARG A 118 25.58 -4.64 4.66
CA ARG A 118 26.95 -4.30 5.11
C ARG A 118 28.00 -4.24 4.00
N LYS A 119 27.89 -5.12 2.99
CA LYS A 119 28.75 -5.15 1.79
C LYS A 119 28.06 -4.55 0.56
N GLY A 120 26.91 -3.89 0.74
CA GLY A 120 26.13 -3.30 -0.34
C GLY A 120 26.70 -1.99 -0.82
N LEU A 121 26.21 -1.53 -1.99
CA LEU A 121 26.72 -0.33 -2.69
C LEU A 121 26.75 0.92 -1.80
N ILE A 122 25.68 1.17 -1.03
CA ILE A 122 25.57 2.30 -0.09
C ILE A 122 25.91 1.83 1.33
N GLY A 123 25.49 0.60 1.69
CA GLY A 123 25.61 0.07 3.04
C GLY A 123 27.04 0.03 3.56
N GLN A 124 28.03 -0.29 2.72
CA GLN A 124 29.45 -0.29 3.13
C GLN A 124 29.94 1.09 3.60
N HIS A 125 29.44 2.17 3.03
CA HIS A 125 29.82 3.54 3.42
C HIS A 125 29.10 3.96 4.70
N LEU A 126 27.85 3.51 4.90
CA LEU A 126 27.10 3.74 6.13
C LEU A 126 27.69 2.96 7.30
N GLU A 127 28.19 1.74 7.05
CA GLU A 127 28.86 0.91 8.05
C GLU A 127 30.10 1.62 8.64
N VAL A 128 30.90 2.30 7.81
CA VAL A 128 32.02 3.11 8.27
C VAL A 128 31.58 4.26 9.19
N ALA A 129 30.38 4.79 8.97
CA ALA A 129 29.77 5.81 9.83
C ALA A 129 29.05 5.23 11.05
N GLY A 130 29.10 3.91 11.28
CA GLY A 130 28.44 3.22 12.38
C GLY A 130 26.92 3.05 12.18
N ILE A 131 26.41 3.24 10.95
CA ILE A 131 24.99 3.12 10.64
C ILE A 131 24.71 1.76 9.99
N HIS A 132 23.97 0.92 10.71
CA HIS A 132 23.56 -0.40 10.24
C HIS A 132 22.09 -0.38 9.83
N ILE A 133 21.78 -0.70 8.57
CA ILE A 133 20.40 -0.72 8.05
C ILE A 133 19.87 -2.16 7.99
N ALA A 134 20.56 -3.06 7.30
CA ALA A 134 20.10 -4.44 7.14
C ALA A 134 19.88 -5.12 8.50
N PHE A 135 18.87 -5.98 8.59
CA PHE A 135 18.48 -6.72 9.80
C PHE A 135 18.04 -5.84 10.98
N THR A 136 17.52 -4.65 10.69
CA THR A 136 16.94 -3.73 11.67
C THR A 136 15.49 -3.39 11.35
N THR A 137 14.78 -2.75 12.29
CA THR A 137 13.43 -2.20 12.03
C THR A 137 13.42 -1.20 10.87
N THR A 138 14.52 -0.45 10.68
CA THR A 138 14.68 0.45 9.53
C THR A 138 14.65 -0.33 8.21
N ALA A 139 15.28 -1.51 8.14
CA ALA A 139 15.21 -2.37 6.96
C ALA A 139 13.77 -2.82 6.66
N VAL A 140 12.97 -3.12 7.70
CA VAL A 140 11.55 -3.44 7.55
C VAL A 140 10.81 -2.28 6.89
N VAL A 141 10.97 -1.07 7.42
CA VAL A 141 10.32 0.15 6.88
C VAL A 141 10.74 0.42 5.44
N LEU A 142 12.02 0.26 5.10
CA LEU A 142 12.52 0.45 3.73
C LEU A 142 11.99 -0.63 2.77
N ALA A 143 11.94 -1.89 3.19
CA ALA A 143 11.36 -2.99 2.40
C ALA A 143 9.88 -2.73 2.09
N GLN A 144 9.11 -2.39 3.10
CA GLN A 144 7.71 -2.04 2.98
C GLN A 144 7.50 -0.80 2.08
N THR A 145 8.33 0.24 2.25
CA THR A 145 8.27 1.47 1.43
C THR A 145 8.55 1.14 -0.04
N PHE A 146 9.59 0.37 -0.32
CA PHE A 146 9.97 -0.01 -1.69
C PHE A 146 8.82 -0.70 -2.44
N VAL A 147 8.12 -1.60 -1.76
CA VAL A 147 7.02 -2.37 -2.38
C VAL A 147 5.71 -1.58 -2.40
N ALA A 148 5.48 -0.67 -1.44
CA ALA A 148 4.22 0.07 -1.31
C ALA A 148 4.20 1.40 -2.08
N LEU A 149 5.35 2.02 -2.33
CA LEU A 149 5.48 3.31 -3.00
C LEU A 149 4.76 3.41 -4.35
N PRO A 150 4.86 2.42 -5.26
CA PRO A 150 4.17 2.46 -6.54
C PRO A 150 2.64 2.59 -6.41
N PHE A 151 2.03 2.01 -5.38
CA PHE A 151 0.57 2.09 -5.16
C PHE A 151 0.12 3.53 -4.89
N LEU A 152 0.87 4.26 -4.09
CA LEU A 152 0.62 5.69 -3.87
C LEU A 152 0.82 6.50 -5.15
N VAL A 153 1.93 6.26 -5.85
CA VAL A 153 2.28 7.02 -7.06
C VAL A 153 1.22 6.82 -8.14
N VAL A 154 0.78 5.59 -8.41
CA VAL A 154 -0.26 5.30 -9.42
C VAL A 154 -1.60 5.93 -9.05
N SER A 155 -2.04 5.80 -7.79
CA SER A 155 -3.29 6.38 -7.31
C SER A 155 -3.29 7.90 -7.45
N LEU A 156 -2.21 8.55 -7.01
CA LEU A 156 -2.10 10.00 -7.03
C LEU A 156 -1.87 10.55 -8.44
N GLU A 157 -1.06 9.87 -9.27
CA GLU A 157 -0.89 10.24 -10.68
C GLU A 157 -2.22 10.18 -11.44
N GLY A 158 -3.04 9.13 -11.22
CA GLY A 158 -4.38 9.02 -11.78
C GLY A 158 -5.27 10.20 -11.37
N SER A 159 -5.26 10.55 -10.09
CA SER A 159 -6.03 11.68 -9.56
C SER A 159 -5.57 13.03 -10.14
N LEU A 160 -4.25 13.25 -10.23
CA LEU A 160 -3.67 14.45 -10.84
C LEU A 160 -4.04 14.60 -12.32
N ARG A 161 -4.06 13.51 -13.07
CA ARG A 161 -4.46 13.50 -14.50
C ARG A 161 -5.95 13.80 -14.65
N THR A 162 -6.80 13.22 -13.82
CA THR A 162 -8.26 13.44 -13.83
C THR A 162 -8.61 14.87 -13.44
N ALA A 163 -7.92 15.45 -12.45
CA ALA A 163 -8.11 16.84 -12.04
C ALA A 163 -7.74 17.85 -13.15
N GLY A 164 -6.85 17.48 -14.07
CA GLY A 164 -6.34 18.35 -15.11
C GLY A 164 -5.51 19.51 -14.54
N SER A 165 -5.22 20.52 -15.38
CA SER A 165 -4.40 21.68 -15.00
C SER A 165 -5.17 23.01 -15.02
N ARG A 166 -6.50 22.98 -15.25
CA ARG A 166 -7.31 24.19 -15.42
C ARG A 166 -7.23 25.14 -14.21
N TYR A 167 -7.37 24.61 -13.01
CA TYR A 167 -7.33 25.43 -11.78
C TYR A 167 -5.92 25.92 -11.48
N GLU A 168 -4.89 25.15 -11.82
CA GLU A 168 -3.48 25.53 -11.67
C GLU A 168 -3.16 26.73 -12.59
N HIS A 169 -3.61 26.69 -13.86
CA HIS A 169 -3.43 27.78 -14.80
C HIS A 169 -4.19 29.05 -14.37
N ALA A 170 -5.45 28.91 -13.90
CA ALA A 170 -6.22 30.04 -13.37
C ALA A 170 -5.54 30.72 -12.18
N ALA A 171 -4.98 29.93 -11.24
CA ALA A 171 -4.23 30.48 -10.12
C ALA A 171 -2.92 31.17 -10.56
N ALA A 172 -2.23 30.60 -11.55
CA ALA A 172 -1.01 31.19 -12.11
C ALA A 172 -1.28 32.53 -12.82
N THR A 173 -2.40 32.64 -13.56
CA THR A 173 -2.81 33.94 -14.19
C THR A 173 -3.14 35.02 -13.16
N LEU A 174 -3.54 34.66 -11.95
CA LEU A 174 -3.76 35.57 -10.82
C LEU A 174 -2.45 35.88 -10.05
N GLY A 175 -1.29 35.48 -10.56
CA GLY A 175 0.02 35.78 -9.98
C GLY A 175 0.46 34.83 -8.85
N ALA A 176 -0.22 33.69 -8.63
CA ALA A 176 0.19 32.74 -7.62
C ALA A 176 1.52 32.06 -8.01
N SER A 177 2.47 31.98 -7.06
CA SER A 177 3.72 31.25 -7.25
C SER A 177 3.49 29.74 -7.42
N PRO A 178 4.38 28.99 -8.11
CA PRO A 178 4.23 27.54 -8.29
C PRO A 178 4.04 26.78 -6.99
N THR A 179 4.74 27.17 -5.92
CA THR A 179 4.59 26.56 -4.57
C THR A 179 3.20 26.84 -4.00
N THR A 180 2.67 28.06 -4.19
CA THR A 180 1.33 28.43 -3.73
C THR A 180 0.27 27.62 -4.48
N VAL A 181 0.40 27.52 -5.81
CA VAL A 181 -0.48 26.70 -6.65
C VAL A 181 -0.47 25.25 -6.18
N PHE A 182 0.71 24.67 -6.02
CA PHE A 182 0.83 23.27 -5.58
C PHE A 182 0.16 23.03 -4.21
N ARG A 183 0.46 23.88 -3.21
CA ARG A 183 -0.01 23.69 -1.83
C ARG A 183 -1.49 24.04 -1.63
N ARG A 184 -2.00 25.09 -2.31
CA ARG A 184 -3.35 25.63 -2.09
C ARG A 184 -4.37 25.22 -3.14
N VAL A 185 -3.95 24.74 -4.31
CA VAL A 185 -4.83 24.33 -5.39
C VAL A 185 -4.67 22.85 -5.70
N THR A 186 -3.47 22.42 -6.11
CA THR A 186 -3.25 21.06 -6.60
C THR A 186 -3.45 20.03 -5.47
N LEU A 187 -2.77 20.21 -4.34
CA LEU A 187 -2.77 19.23 -3.25
C LEU A 187 -4.18 19.04 -2.63
N PRO A 188 -4.94 20.11 -2.31
CA PRO A 188 -6.33 19.96 -1.84
C PRO A 188 -7.25 19.27 -2.85
N LEU A 189 -7.09 19.59 -4.13
CA LEU A 189 -7.92 19.03 -5.20
C LEU A 189 -7.74 17.52 -5.35
N VAL A 190 -6.51 17.02 -5.17
CA VAL A 190 -6.19 15.58 -5.29
C VAL A 190 -6.14 14.86 -3.93
N LEU A 191 -6.52 15.52 -2.85
CA LEU A 191 -6.50 14.95 -1.50
C LEU A 191 -7.26 13.63 -1.38
N PRO A 192 -8.46 13.44 -1.99
CA PRO A 192 -9.12 12.14 -1.96
C PRO A 192 -8.28 11.02 -2.59
N GLY A 193 -7.58 11.30 -3.69
CA GLY A 193 -6.67 10.36 -4.34
C GLY A 193 -5.41 10.08 -3.53
N LEU A 194 -4.87 11.10 -2.87
CA LEU A 194 -3.74 10.95 -1.95
C LEU A 194 -4.09 10.02 -0.79
N VAL A 195 -5.25 10.24 -0.16
CA VAL A 195 -5.73 9.39 0.95
C VAL A 195 -5.95 7.95 0.48
N SER A 196 -6.62 7.77 -0.67
CA SER A 196 -6.81 6.44 -1.24
C SER A 196 -5.48 5.74 -1.54
N GLY A 197 -4.51 6.45 -2.10
CA GLY A 197 -3.15 5.95 -2.34
C GLY A 197 -2.41 5.61 -1.05
N ALA A 198 -2.52 6.44 -0.01
CA ALA A 198 -1.90 6.20 1.29
C ALA A 198 -2.48 4.94 1.97
N VAL A 199 -3.80 4.76 1.91
CA VAL A 199 -4.48 3.56 2.43
C VAL A 199 -4.03 2.29 1.69
N LEU A 200 -3.95 2.34 0.36
CA LEU A 200 -3.46 1.23 -0.44
C LEU A 200 -1.99 0.90 -0.11
N SER A 201 -1.16 1.92 0.05
CA SER A 201 0.24 1.75 0.45
C SER A 201 0.37 1.16 1.85
N PHE A 202 -0.46 1.61 2.80
CA PHE A 202 -0.49 1.05 4.15
C PHE A 202 -0.89 -0.43 4.15
N ALA A 203 -1.99 -0.77 3.44
CA ALA A 203 -2.45 -2.15 3.34
C ALA A 203 -1.39 -3.06 2.67
N ARG A 204 -0.72 -2.54 1.63
CA ARG A 204 0.36 -3.26 0.95
C ARG A 204 1.58 -3.44 1.84
N ALA A 205 1.97 -2.42 2.62
CA ALA A 205 3.07 -2.47 3.58
C ALA A 205 2.77 -3.46 4.71
N LEU A 206 1.54 -3.43 5.25
CA LEU A 206 1.11 -4.30 6.34
C LEU A 206 1.18 -5.80 5.96
N GLY A 207 0.85 -6.14 4.72
CA GLY A 207 0.92 -7.51 4.19
C GLY A 207 2.28 -7.89 3.61
N GLU A 208 3.33 -7.05 3.75
CA GLU A 208 4.63 -7.38 3.17
C GLU A 208 5.35 -8.46 3.96
N PHE A 209 5.83 -9.46 3.23
CA PHE A 209 6.50 -10.66 3.76
C PHE A 209 7.88 -10.87 3.11
N GLY A 210 7.90 -11.02 1.79
CA GLY A 210 9.06 -11.55 1.07
C GLY A 210 10.27 -10.63 1.07
N ALA A 211 10.07 -9.33 0.83
CA ALA A 211 11.14 -8.34 0.85
C ALA A 211 11.65 -8.12 2.29
N THR A 212 10.73 -8.16 3.27
CA THR A 212 11.10 -8.04 4.68
C THR A 212 11.94 -9.23 5.14
N LEU A 213 11.52 -10.45 4.82
CA LEU A 213 12.27 -11.65 5.20
C LEU A 213 13.70 -11.64 4.66
N THR A 214 13.88 -11.26 3.40
CA THR A 214 15.19 -11.33 2.74
C THR A 214 16.12 -10.18 3.13
N PHE A 215 15.59 -8.99 3.43
CA PHE A 215 16.40 -7.80 3.75
C PHE A 215 16.53 -7.55 5.25
N ALA A 216 15.46 -7.79 6.01
CA ALA A 216 15.43 -7.51 7.45
C ALA A 216 15.50 -8.78 8.33
N GLY A 217 15.26 -9.97 7.76
CA GLY A 217 15.16 -11.20 8.52
C GLY A 217 13.90 -11.29 9.37
N SER A 218 13.92 -12.15 10.42
CA SER A 218 12.76 -12.41 11.29
C SER A 218 13.19 -12.55 12.75
N LEU A 219 13.48 -11.41 13.40
CA LEU A 219 13.83 -11.35 14.82
C LEU A 219 12.66 -10.78 15.62
N GLN A 220 12.20 -11.53 16.65
CA GLN A 220 11.07 -11.11 17.48
C GLN A 220 11.33 -9.74 18.12
N GLY A 221 10.31 -8.87 18.10
CA GLY A 221 10.38 -7.51 18.63
C GLY A 221 11.21 -6.51 17.81
N VAL A 222 11.98 -6.96 16.79
CA VAL A 222 12.86 -6.08 15.99
C VAL A 222 12.46 -6.06 14.52
N THR A 223 12.29 -7.22 13.88
CA THR A 223 12.02 -7.31 12.43
C THR A 223 10.89 -8.28 12.08
N ARG A 224 10.44 -9.10 13.04
CA ARG A 224 9.38 -10.07 12.81
C ARG A 224 8.03 -9.39 12.82
N THR A 225 7.54 -9.04 11.61
CA THR A 225 6.20 -8.51 11.37
C THR A 225 5.13 -9.60 11.48
N LEU A 226 3.85 -9.23 11.55
CA LEU A 226 2.74 -10.16 11.67
C LEU A 226 2.70 -11.22 10.56
N PRO A 227 2.92 -10.91 9.26
CA PRO A 227 3.05 -11.93 8.23
C PRO A 227 4.20 -12.92 8.47
N LEU A 228 5.33 -12.47 9.03
CA LEU A 228 6.46 -13.32 9.38
C LEU A 228 6.15 -14.21 10.58
N GLU A 229 5.42 -13.70 11.58
CA GLU A 229 4.95 -14.49 12.72
C GLU A 229 3.93 -15.54 12.27
N ILE A 230 2.96 -15.20 11.43
CA ILE A 230 2.00 -16.14 10.85
C ILE A 230 2.73 -17.28 10.12
N TYR A 231 3.74 -16.95 9.33
CA TYR A 231 4.54 -17.95 8.61
C TYR A 231 5.28 -18.90 9.56
N LEU A 232 5.86 -18.36 10.62
CA LEU A 232 6.56 -19.17 11.65
C LEU A 232 5.56 -20.05 12.40
N GLN A 233 4.44 -19.50 12.84
CA GLN A 233 3.41 -20.23 13.58
C GLN A 233 2.80 -21.36 12.74
N ARG A 234 2.69 -21.21 11.42
CA ARG A 234 2.22 -22.27 10.55
C ARG A 234 3.02 -23.59 10.70
N GLU A 235 4.31 -23.49 11.00
CA GLU A 235 5.19 -24.65 11.16
C GLU A 235 5.14 -25.23 12.60
N THR A 236 4.69 -24.46 13.58
CA THR A 236 4.75 -24.83 15.01
C THR A 236 3.38 -25.00 15.66
N ASP A 237 2.43 -24.11 15.40
CA ASP A 237 1.03 -24.12 15.89
C ASP A 237 0.10 -23.57 14.81
N ALA A 238 -0.53 -24.48 14.06
CA ALA A 238 -1.43 -24.11 12.95
C ALA A 238 -2.63 -23.27 13.41
N ASP A 239 -3.14 -23.50 14.63
CA ASP A 239 -4.28 -22.74 15.18
C ASP A 239 -3.85 -21.29 15.46
N ALA A 240 -2.62 -21.08 15.95
CA ALA A 240 -2.05 -19.73 16.11
C ALA A 240 -1.91 -19.01 14.75
N ALA A 241 -1.43 -19.72 13.72
CA ALA A 241 -1.33 -19.13 12.38
C ALA A 241 -2.69 -18.69 11.82
N VAL A 242 -3.75 -19.52 11.99
CA VAL A 242 -5.12 -19.19 11.56
C VAL A 242 -5.66 -17.99 12.36
N ALA A 243 -5.50 -18.00 13.69
CA ALA A 243 -5.94 -16.91 14.55
C ALA A 243 -5.28 -15.56 14.17
N LEU A 244 -3.97 -15.54 13.98
CA LEU A 244 -3.23 -14.33 13.57
C LEU A 244 -3.57 -13.88 12.14
N SER A 245 -3.82 -14.83 11.24
CA SER A 245 -4.30 -14.51 9.89
C SER A 245 -5.66 -13.82 9.92
N LEU A 246 -6.57 -14.27 10.79
CA LEU A 246 -7.86 -13.60 10.98
C LEU A 246 -7.68 -12.18 11.53
N VAL A 247 -6.78 -11.97 12.49
CA VAL A 247 -6.46 -10.62 12.99
C VAL A 247 -5.96 -9.72 11.86
N LEU A 248 -5.04 -10.20 11.03
CA LEU A 248 -4.52 -9.45 9.89
C LEU A 248 -5.64 -9.06 8.90
N VAL A 249 -6.54 -10.00 8.59
CA VAL A 249 -7.69 -9.73 7.71
C VAL A 249 -8.63 -8.70 8.33
N VAL A 250 -8.95 -8.82 9.62
CA VAL A 250 -9.81 -7.84 10.32
C VAL A 250 -9.18 -6.45 10.29
N VAL A 251 -7.89 -6.32 10.59
CA VAL A 251 -7.17 -5.05 10.52
C VAL A 251 -7.22 -4.48 9.10
N ALA A 252 -6.95 -5.30 8.06
CA ALA A 252 -7.00 -4.86 6.68
C ALA A 252 -8.41 -4.39 6.27
N VAL A 253 -9.45 -5.12 6.66
CA VAL A 253 -10.86 -4.73 6.41
C VAL A 253 -11.20 -3.41 7.10
N LEU A 254 -10.83 -3.23 8.37
CA LEU A 254 -11.09 -2.00 9.13
C LEU A 254 -10.43 -0.79 8.45
N ILE A 255 -9.21 -0.94 7.94
CA ILE A 255 -8.48 0.12 7.24
C ILE A 255 -9.20 0.48 5.93
N VAL A 256 -9.56 -0.51 5.12
CA VAL A 256 -10.24 -0.29 3.83
C VAL A 256 -11.63 0.31 4.02
N VAL A 257 -12.41 -0.18 4.98
CA VAL A 257 -13.78 0.34 5.27
C VAL A 257 -13.70 1.74 5.89
N GLY A 258 -12.81 1.94 6.85
CA GLY A 258 -12.62 3.25 7.50
C GLY A 258 -12.21 4.35 6.52
N SER A 259 -11.38 4.02 5.53
CA SER A 259 -10.95 4.97 4.50
C SER A 259 -12.09 5.42 3.56
N ARG A 260 -13.04 4.55 3.26
CA ARG A 260 -14.18 4.89 2.39
C ARG A 260 -15.11 5.93 3.02
N GLY A 261 -15.36 5.82 4.33
CA GLY A 261 -16.18 6.80 5.07
C GLY A 261 -15.57 8.21 5.10
N TRP A 262 -14.25 8.32 5.01
CA TRP A 262 -13.56 9.60 4.97
C TRP A 262 -13.50 10.20 3.56
N ALA A 263 -13.24 9.39 2.54
CA ALA A 263 -13.22 9.83 1.13
C ALA A 263 -14.58 10.39 0.68
N SER A 264 -15.69 9.83 1.13
CA SER A 264 -17.04 10.32 0.82
C SER A 264 -17.36 11.66 1.52
N ARG A 265 -16.79 11.94 2.70
CA ARG A 265 -16.96 13.21 3.42
C ARG A 265 -16.09 14.34 2.87
N ALA A 266 -14.94 14.02 2.28
CA ALA A 266 -14.04 15.00 1.67
C ALA A 266 -14.48 15.43 0.26
N ALA A 267 -15.46 14.73 -0.34
CA ALA A 267 -16.03 15.03 -1.64
C ALA A 267 -17.30 15.90 -1.58
N LEU A 268 -17.81 16.22 -0.38
CA LEU A 268 -18.91 17.15 -0.09
C LEU A 268 -18.37 18.51 0.35
#